data_c9d0d4ce822aec402bea7e6803f0acde
#
_entry.id   c9d0d4ce822aec402bea7e6803f0acde
#
_cell.length_a   1.000
_cell.length_b   1.000
_cell.length_c   1.000
_cell.angle_alpha   90.00
_cell.angle_beta   90.00
_cell.angle_gamma   90.00
#
_symmetry.space_group_name_H-M   'P 1'
#
loop_
_entity.id
_entity.type
_entity.pdbx_description
1 polymer ?
#
loop_
_entity_poly.entity_id
_entity_poly.type
_entity_poly.pdbx_seq_one_letter_code
_entity_poly.pdbx_strand_id
1 'polypeptide(L)'
;MFSVVELRSQVALWEQYFKDASSEIENLQGDLIWYQVNNPSKDAAVKVEHFQNQLFLQQQLINDMFKQLQISERLLMKKDPRSRIEAHYAASMKVLSERLETFQKLYNEMNSEFKEEIKVPS
;
A
#
# COMPACT_ATOMS: atom_id res chain seq x y z
N MET A 1 4.79 -26.01 -2.60
CA MET A 1 4.24 -25.93 -1.23
C MET A 1 5.19 -25.07 -0.40
N PHE A 2 4.67 -24.01 0.19
CA PHE A 2 5.49 -23.10 1.00
C PHE A 2 5.62 -23.65 2.43
N SER A 3 6.83 -23.61 2.98
CA SER A 3 7.03 -23.93 4.39
C SER A 3 6.48 -22.80 5.27
N VAL A 4 6.19 -23.07 6.53
CA VAL A 4 5.73 -22.05 7.49
C VAL A 4 6.76 -20.91 7.62
N VAL A 5 8.05 -21.26 7.59
CA VAL A 5 9.15 -20.27 7.65
C VAL A 5 9.11 -19.33 6.43
N GLU A 6 8.93 -19.89 5.24
CA GLU A 6 8.81 -19.10 4.00
C GLU A 6 7.60 -18.16 4.02
N LEU A 7 6.45 -18.67 4.50
CA LEU A 7 5.23 -17.87 4.61
C LEU A 7 5.40 -16.73 5.62
N ARG A 8 6.03 -16.98 6.76
CA ARG A 8 6.32 -15.92 7.75
C ARG A 8 7.29 -14.88 7.21
N SER A 9 8.30 -15.31 6.45
CA SER A 9 9.23 -14.38 5.79
C SER A 9 8.51 -13.51 4.78
N GLN A 10 7.59 -14.10 4.00
CA GLN A 10 6.79 -13.35 3.03
C GLN A 10 5.88 -12.33 3.71
N VAL A 11 5.23 -12.72 4.82
CA VAL A 11 4.39 -11.81 5.62
C VAL A 11 5.21 -10.63 6.12
N ALA A 12 6.40 -10.88 6.67
CA ALA A 12 7.28 -9.84 7.19
C ALA A 12 7.71 -8.86 6.10
N LEU A 13 8.02 -9.34 4.90
CA LEU A 13 8.39 -8.51 3.75
C LEU A 13 7.23 -7.61 3.33
N TRP A 14 6.02 -8.16 3.28
CA TRP A 14 4.83 -7.39 2.88
C TRP A 14 4.44 -6.37 3.96
N GLU A 15 4.55 -6.70 5.24
CA GLU A 15 4.33 -5.74 6.32
C GLU A 15 5.28 -4.57 6.21
N GLN A 16 6.56 -4.82 5.95
CA GLN A 16 7.55 -3.77 5.77
C GLN A 16 7.24 -2.92 4.55
N TYR A 17 6.85 -3.55 3.45
CA TYR A 17 6.43 -2.85 2.24
C TYR A 17 5.28 -1.88 2.52
N PHE A 18 4.25 -2.34 3.24
CA PHE A 18 3.09 -1.49 3.56
C PHE A 18 3.47 -0.32 4.47
N LYS A 19 4.35 -0.54 5.43
CA LYS A 19 4.86 0.53 6.31
C LYS A 19 5.64 1.57 5.52
N ASP A 20 6.51 1.13 4.63
CA ASP A 20 7.31 2.01 3.78
C ASP A 20 6.43 2.82 2.83
N ALA A 21 5.44 2.18 2.21
CA ALA A 21 4.49 2.85 1.34
C ALA A 21 3.65 3.89 2.09
N SER A 22 3.20 3.58 3.31
CA SER A 22 2.45 4.52 4.16
C SER A 22 3.30 5.73 4.53
N SER A 23 4.57 5.52 4.88
CA SER A 23 5.51 6.61 5.18
C SER A 23 5.74 7.50 3.97
N GLU A 24 5.89 6.91 2.79
CA GLU A 24 6.05 7.66 1.55
C GLU A 24 4.80 8.49 1.23
N ILE A 25 3.60 7.93 1.43
CA ILE A 25 2.33 8.67 1.26
C ILE A 25 2.28 9.87 2.20
N GLU A 26 2.69 9.73 3.46
CA GLU A 26 2.77 10.86 4.39
C GLU A 26 3.71 11.95 3.87
N ASN A 27 4.86 11.57 3.34
CA ASN A 27 5.82 12.52 2.75
C ASN A 27 5.20 13.24 1.55
N LEU A 28 4.50 12.54 0.68
CA LEU A 28 3.82 13.13 -0.47
C LEU A 28 2.69 14.08 -0.03
N GLN A 29 1.97 13.75 1.03
CA GLN A 29 0.97 14.64 1.62
C GLN A 29 1.60 15.92 2.15
N GLY A 30 2.77 15.83 2.78
CA GLY A 30 3.55 16.99 3.21
C GLY A 30 3.97 17.86 2.04
N ASP A 31 4.47 17.26 0.97
CA ASP A 31 4.85 17.97 -0.26
C ASP A 31 3.65 18.69 -0.87
N LEU A 32 2.49 18.06 -0.82
CA LEU A 32 1.25 18.63 -1.36
C LEU A 32 0.80 19.86 -0.58
N ILE A 33 0.93 19.83 0.75
CA ILE A 33 0.64 20.97 1.61
C ILE A 33 1.59 22.13 1.27
N TRP A 34 2.88 21.85 1.15
CA TRP A 34 3.88 22.85 0.77
C TRP A 34 3.53 23.48 -0.58
N TYR A 35 3.19 22.65 -1.57
CA TYR A 35 2.83 23.09 -2.90
C TYR A 35 1.59 24.00 -2.87
N GLN A 36 0.57 23.63 -2.12
CA GLN A 36 -0.67 24.41 -1.98
C GLN A 36 -0.40 25.79 -1.39
N VAL A 37 0.42 25.88 -0.35
CA VAL A 37 0.77 27.14 0.30
C VAL A 37 1.54 28.05 -0.65
N ASN A 38 2.42 27.49 -1.48
CA ASN A 38 3.30 28.25 -2.36
C ASN A 38 2.74 28.50 -3.77
N ASN A 39 1.56 27.95 -4.08
CA ASN A 39 0.91 28.11 -5.39
C ASN A 39 -0.59 28.38 -5.21
N PRO A 40 -0.97 29.61 -4.79
CA PRO A 40 -2.35 29.95 -4.46
C PRO A 40 -3.20 30.26 -5.70
N SER A 41 -3.25 29.39 -6.69
CA SER A 41 -4.08 29.54 -7.88
C SER A 41 -5.18 28.50 -7.90
N LYS A 42 -6.22 28.74 -8.71
CA LYS A 42 -7.31 27.77 -8.89
C LYS A 42 -6.81 26.48 -9.53
N ASP A 43 -5.89 26.60 -10.50
CA ASP A 43 -5.32 25.43 -11.17
C ASP A 43 -4.51 24.58 -10.20
N ALA A 44 -3.74 25.22 -9.32
CA ALA A 44 -3.02 24.52 -8.27
C ALA A 44 -3.98 23.85 -7.29
N ALA A 45 -5.07 24.51 -6.91
CA ALA A 45 -6.07 23.93 -6.00
C ALA A 45 -6.71 22.67 -6.58
N VAL A 46 -7.00 22.65 -7.88
CA VAL A 46 -7.54 21.48 -8.57
C VAL A 46 -6.55 20.32 -8.55
N LYS A 47 -5.27 20.60 -8.83
CA LYS A 47 -4.21 19.57 -8.75
C LYS A 47 -4.08 19.00 -7.34
N VAL A 48 -4.09 19.86 -6.34
CA VAL A 48 -3.99 19.46 -4.93
C VAL A 48 -5.14 18.54 -4.56
N GLU A 49 -6.36 18.89 -4.90
CA GLU A 49 -7.54 18.08 -4.62
C GLU A 49 -7.44 16.72 -5.32
N HIS A 50 -7.02 16.68 -6.58
CA HIS A 50 -6.83 15.45 -7.33
C HIS A 50 -5.85 14.50 -6.61
N PHE A 51 -4.68 14.99 -6.22
CA PHE A 51 -3.68 14.18 -5.56
C PHE A 51 -4.03 13.83 -4.11
N GLN A 52 -4.74 14.70 -3.39
CA GLN A 52 -5.27 14.37 -2.07
C GLN A 52 -6.19 13.15 -2.14
N ASN A 53 -7.09 13.13 -3.13
CA ASN A 53 -7.99 12.01 -3.36
C ASN A 53 -7.23 10.74 -3.72
N GLN A 54 -6.24 10.85 -4.60
CA GLN A 54 -5.40 9.71 -5.00
C GLN A 54 -4.64 9.13 -3.81
N LEU A 55 -3.99 9.97 -3.02
CA LEU A 55 -3.23 9.54 -1.85
C LEU A 55 -4.14 8.90 -0.79
N PHE A 56 -5.33 9.47 -0.59
CA PHE A 56 -6.32 8.90 0.32
C PHE A 56 -6.74 7.49 -0.10
N LEU A 57 -7.05 7.29 -1.39
CA LEU A 57 -7.43 5.99 -1.91
C LEU A 57 -6.29 4.97 -1.79
N GLN A 58 -5.06 5.39 -2.08
CA GLN A 58 -3.89 4.53 -1.94
C GLN A 58 -3.68 4.10 -0.48
N GLN A 59 -3.84 5.01 0.46
CA GLN A 59 -3.72 4.68 1.89
C GLN A 59 -4.82 3.70 2.34
N GLN A 60 -6.03 3.86 1.83
CA GLN A 60 -7.13 2.93 2.13
C GLN A 60 -6.84 1.53 1.62
N LEU A 61 -6.32 1.42 0.40
CA LEU A 61 -5.93 0.12 -0.18
C LEU A 61 -4.83 -0.55 0.64
N ILE A 62 -3.84 0.21 1.10
CA ILE A 62 -2.79 -0.30 2.00
C ILE A 62 -3.41 -0.83 3.29
N ASN A 63 -4.30 -0.07 3.91
CA ASN A 63 -4.95 -0.45 5.16
C ASN A 63 -5.75 -1.75 5.00
N ASP A 64 -6.47 -1.90 3.90
CA ASP A 64 -7.26 -3.09 3.60
C ASP A 64 -6.37 -4.31 3.36
N MET A 65 -5.29 -4.15 2.60
CA MET A 65 -4.34 -5.23 2.34
C MET A 65 -3.59 -5.63 3.61
N PHE A 66 -3.19 -4.66 4.43
CA PHE A 66 -2.53 -4.93 5.70
C PHE A 66 -3.44 -5.72 6.65
N LYS A 67 -4.72 -5.34 6.71
CA LYS A 67 -5.73 -6.05 7.50
C LYS A 67 -5.91 -7.50 7.03
N GLN A 68 -5.98 -7.68 5.73
CA GLN A 68 -6.07 -9.01 5.13
C GLN A 68 -4.84 -9.86 5.46
N LEU A 69 -3.65 -9.25 5.43
CA LEU A 69 -2.41 -9.91 5.79
C LEU A 69 -2.41 -10.33 7.26
N GLN A 70 -2.86 -9.48 8.16
CA GLN A 70 -2.97 -9.80 9.59
C GLN A 70 -3.93 -10.97 9.86
N ILE A 71 -5.06 -11.00 9.16
CA ILE A 71 -6.01 -12.10 9.26
C ILE A 71 -5.38 -13.41 8.80
N SER A 72 -4.66 -13.39 7.67
CA SER A 72 -3.95 -14.54 7.15
C SER A 72 -2.87 -15.04 8.11
N GLU A 73 -2.13 -14.11 8.73
CA GLU A 73 -1.10 -14.43 9.72
C GLU A 73 -1.71 -15.12 10.95
N ARG A 74 -2.84 -14.64 11.44
CA ARG A 74 -3.54 -15.26 12.58
C ARG A 74 -3.98 -16.68 12.26
N LEU A 75 -4.46 -16.94 11.04
CA LEU A 75 -4.83 -18.27 10.59
C LEU A 75 -3.62 -19.21 10.56
N LEU A 76 -2.47 -18.70 10.13
CA LEU A 76 -1.23 -19.46 10.10
C LEU A 76 -0.74 -19.83 11.50
N MET A 77 -0.96 -18.95 12.47
CA MET A 77 -0.53 -19.17 13.87
C MET A 77 -1.44 -20.12 14.65
N LYS A 78 -2.64 -20.41 14.15
CA LYS A 78 -3.48 -21.44 14.75
C LYS A 78 -2.85 -22.79 14.47
N LYS A 79 -2.42 -23.47 15.53
CA LYS A 79 -1.82 -24.79 15.47
C LYS A 79 -2.86 -25.88 15.16
N ASP A 80 -3.47 -25.81 14.01
CA ASP A 80 -4.31 -26.90 13.53
C ASP A 80 -3.53 -27.62 12.42
N PRO A 81 -3.16 -28.90 12.60
CA PRO A 81 -2.40 -29.64 11.61
C PRO A 81 -3.21 -30.05 10.38
N ARG A 82 -4.39 -29.51 10.21
CA ARG A 82 -5.26 -29.88 9.08
C ARG A 82 -4.83 -29.16 7.82
N SER A 83 -4.67 -29.92 6.75
CA SER A 83 -4.32 -29.45 5.41
C SER A 83 -5.23 -28.35 4.86
N ARG A 84 -6.44 -28.19 5.41
CA ARG A 84 -7.40 -27.17 5.00
C ARG A 84 -6.94 -25.75 5.31
N ILE A 85 -6.23 -25.54 6.43
CA ILE A 85 -5.74 -24.21 6.83
C ILE A 85 -4.61 -23.77 5.92
N GLU A 86 -3.70 -24.67 5.59
CA GLU A 86 -2.60 -24.38 4.66
C GLU A 86 -3.13 -24.01 3.27
N ALA A 87 -4.10 -24.77 2.76
CA ALA A 87 -4.71 -24.51 1.46
C ALA A 87 -5.44 -23.17 1.45
N HIS A 88 -6.20 -22.88 2.50
CA HIS A 88 -6.91 -21.60 2.64
C HIS A 88 -5.95 -20.41 2.75
N TYR A 89 -4.88 -20.58 3.53
CA TYR A 89 -3.83 -19.58 3.67
C TYR A 89 -3.16 -19.32 2.32
N ALA A 90 -2.78 -20.36 1.59
CA ALA A 90 -2.13 -20.24 0.29
C ALA A 90 -3.03 -19.51 -0.72
N ALA A 91 -4.34 -19.82 -0.73
CA ALA A 91 -5.31 -19.14 -1.59
C ALA A 91 -5.45 -17.66 -1.23
N SER A 92 -5.50 -17.36 0.07
CA SER A 92 -5.58 -15.99 0.59
C SER A 92 -4.34 -15.18 0.21
N MET A 93 -3.15 -15.77 0.33
CA MET A 93 -1.89 -15.12 -0.04
C MET A 93 -1.78 -14.87 -1.54
N LYS A 94 -2.32 -15.78 -2.35
CA LYS A 94 -2.36 -15.59 -3.81
C LYS A 94 -3.22 -14.40 -4.18
N VAL A 95 -4.41 -14.27 -3.61
CA VAL A 95 -5.29 -13.12 -3.84
C VAL A 95 -4.61 -11.83 -3.39
N LEU A 96 -3.97 -11.84 -2.24
CA LEU A 96 -3.26 -10.68 -1.72
C LEU A 96 -2.08 -10.29 -2.62
N SER A 97 -1.35 -11.26 -3.14
CA SER A 97 -0.25 -11.03 -4.09
C SER A 97 -0.74 -10.32 -5.36
N GLU A 98 -1.87 -10.75 -5.91
CA GLU A 98 -2.48 -10.14 -7.09
C GLU A 98 -2.93 -8.70 -6.80
N ARG A 99 -3.53 -8.46 -5.65
CA ARG A 99 -3.94 -7.12 -5.20
C ARG A 99 -2.73 -6.21 -5.02
N LEU A 100 -1.65 -6.75 -4.46
CA LEU A 100 -0.40 -6.00 -4.26
C LEU A 100 0.23 -5.59 -5.59
N GLU A 101 0.28 -6.49 -6.57
CA GLU A 101 0.77 -6.16 -7.92
C GLU A 101 -0.01 -5.02 -8.55
N THR A 102 -1.34 -5.09 -8.49
CA THR A 102 -2.23 -4.03 -9.00
C THR A 102 -1.98 -2.73 -8.26
N PHE A 103 -1.87 -2.78 -6.95
CA PHE A 103 -1.57 -1.60 -6.12
C PHE A 103 -0.23 -0.97 -6.52
N GLN A 104 0.83 -1.77 -6.66
CA GLN A 104 2.16 -1.29 -7.01
C GLN A 104 2.16 -0.57 -8.36
N LYS A 105 1.47 -1.14 -9.34
CA LYS A 105 1.33 -0.52 -10.66
C LYS A 105 0.64 0.83 -10.60
N LEU A 106 -0.51 0.90 -9.94
CA LEU A 106 -1.30 2.13 -9.81
C LEU A 106 -0.55 3.18 -8.97
N TYR A 107 0.13 2.74 -7.92
CA TYR A 107 0.93 3.61 -7.07
C TYR A 107 2.09 4.23 -7.85
N ASN A 108 2.81 3.43 -8.63
CA ASN A 108 3.94 3.91 -9.43
C ASN A 108 3.47 4.91 -10.50
N GLU A 109 2.34 4.67 -11.14
CA GLU A 109 1.74 5.58 -12.11
C GLU A 109 1.38 6.91 -11.44
N MET A 110 0.71 6.86 -10.30
CA MET A 110 0.34 8.05 -9.51
C MET A 110 1.57 8.82 -9.05
N ASN A 111 2.57 8.13 -8.55
CA ASN A 111 3.80 8.75 -8.05
C ASN A 111 4.58 9.47 -9.16
N SER A 112 4.65 8.87 -10.35
CA SER A 112 5.27 9.51 -11.51
C SER A 112 4.54 10.77 -11.92
N GLU A 113 3.21 10.73 -11.99
CA GLU A 113 2.37 11.88 -12.31
C GLU A 113 2.50 12.97 -11.24
N PHE A 114 2.51 12.59 -9.97
CA PHE A 114 2.70 13.50 -8.85
C PHE A 114 4.02 14.27 -8.98
N LYS A 115 5.12 13.57 -9.25
CA LYS A 115 6.45 14.20 -9.38
C LYS A 115 6.56 15.14 -10.56
N GLU A 116 5.81 14.89 -11.64
CA GLU A 116 5.75 15.78 -12.79
C GLU A 116 4.96 17.06 -12.51
N GLU A 117 3.84 16.94 -11.81
CA GLU A 117 2.91 18.04 -11.61
C GLU A 117 3.13 18.83 -10.33
N ILE A 118 3.60 18.18 -9.27
CA ILE A 118 3.82 18.81 -7.96
C ILE A 118 5.32 19.01 -7.77
N LYS A 119 5.80 20.20 -8.11
CA LYS A 119 7.21 20.55 -7.97
C LYS A 119 7.47 21.14 -6.60
N VAL A 120 8.30 20.46 -5.82
CA VAL A 120 8.77 20.90 -4.51
C VAL A 120 10.29 20.99 -4.53
N PRO A 121 10.91 21.88 -3.72
CA PRO A 121 12.36 21.94 -3.62
C PRO A 121 12.89 20.64 -3.05
N SER A 122 13.96 20.14 -3.63
CA SER A 122 14.67 18.94 -3.15
C SER A 122 15.60 19.29 -2.00
#